data_b3000b4b3926700474d6cce03f23e069
#
_entry.id   b3000b4b3926700474d6cce03f23e069
#
_cell.length_a   1.000
_cell.length_b   1.000
_cell.length_c   1.000
_cell.angle_alpha   90.00
_cell.angle_beta   90.00
_cell.angle_gamma   90.00
#
_symmetry.space_group_name_H-M   'P 1'
#
loop_
_entity.id
_entity.type
_entity.pdbx_description
1 polymer ?
#
loop_
_entity_poly.entity_id
_entity_poly.type
_entity_poly.pdbx_seq_one_letter_code
_entity_poly.pdbx_strand_id
1 'polypeptide(L)'
;MVPRRVSSLAEERVFFTHSGLYKRHCYLVAGEFTAGNARLIDNVLRGAQNEEGAKIMDMKESLQSLHKEAEERLHACQTPEALEQALVEILGRSGSLTAILRTMGKLAAEERASVGAFANQVKSALETVAAKKRAELDAVAKRLRFEKEAVDVTAPGTLAQPLGRLHPMTQTYREIRDVLIGMGFSMFDGPEIELDDNNFTLLNLPKDHPARDMQDTFYINENVVLRTHTSPCEVRALTTLTPPFRLLMPGRVFRVDEVDASHSPVFHQIEGFVVDKGLTLGDLKGILDAFVHAVFGENVKTRLRPSYFPFTEPSAELDVSCSICGGKGCRVCKGTGWIEILGCGVTNPHEIANCGYDPKVWTGLAFGLGVDRMANLKFGINDIRLEYENDARFLRQF
;
A
#
# COMPACT_ATOMS: atom_id res chain seq x y z
N MET A 1 -48.48 -31.72 -45.49
CA MET A 1 -49.88 -31.18 -45.47
C MET A 1 -49.79 -29.70 -45.20
N VAL A 2 -49.96 -29.01 -46.14
CA VAL A 2 -50.44 -27.74 -46.67
C VAL A 2 -51.39 -26.97 -45.74
N PRO A 3 -51.50 -25.70 -45.96
CA PRO A 3 -51.37 -24.54 -45.03
C PRO A 3 -52.73 -23.85 -44.75
N ARG A 4 -52.65 -22.84 -43.90
CA ARG A 4 -53.60 -21.72 -44.04
C ARG A 4 -52.96 -20.37 -43.78
N ARG A 5 -53.06 -19.55 -44.82
CA ARG A 5 -52.83 -18.10 -44.81
C ARG A 5 -53.84 -17.40 -43.87
N VAL A 6 -53.35 -16.35 -43.19
CA VAL A 6 -54.13 -15.13 -42.99
C VAL A 6 -53.18 -13.93 -43.13
N SER A 7 -53.50 -13.18 -44.11
CA SER A 7 -53.28 -11.78 -44.54
C SER A 7 -52.57 -10.80 -43.64
N SER A 8 -51.57 -10.20 -44.29
CA SER A 8 -51.19 -8.79 -44.36
C SER A 8 -51.86 -7.79 -43.42
N LEU A 9 -51.05 -7.16 -42.58
CA LEU A 9 -51.16 -5.71 -42.28
C LEU A 9 -49.77 -5.14 -42.24
N ALA A 10 -49.55 -4.12 -43.03
CA ALA A 10 -48.32 -3.41 -43.28
C ALA A 10 -47.78 -2.77 -41.99
N GLU A 11 -46.56 -3.11 -41.58
CA GLU A 11 -45.78 -2.33 -40.63
C GLU A 11 -45.24 -1.09 -41.34
N GLU A 12 -45.95 0.01 -41.29
CA GLU A 12 -45.35 1.35 -41.47
C GLU A 12 -44.53 1.66 -40.24
N ARG A 13 -43.21 1.56 -40.33
CA ARG A 13 -42.30 2.16 -39.39
C ARG A 13 -42.35 3.68 -39.51
N VAL A 14 -43.10 4.32 -38.63
CA VAL A 14 -43.13 5.78 -38.52
C VAL A 14 -42.02 6.19 -37.52
N PHE A 15 -40.98 6.82 -38.03
CA PHE A 15 -40.01 7.53 -37.20
C PHE A 15 -40.68 8.81 -36.66
N PHE A 16 -40.88 8.90 -35.36
CA PHE A 16 -41.42 10.08 -34.70
C PHE A 16 -40.28 10.88 -34.09
N THR A 17 -40.09 12.10 -34.56
CA THR A 17 -39.39 13.14 -33.78
C THR A 17 -40.32 13.67 -32.70
N HIS A 18 -39.78 14.02 -31.52
CA HIS A 18 -40.56 14.40 -30.33
C HIS A 18 -41.56 15.55 -30.57
N SER A 19 -41.29 16.44 -31.53
CA SER A 19 -42.20 17.52 -31.93
C SER A 19 -43.43 17.09 -32.70
N GLY A 20 -43.37 15.97 -33.44
CA GLY A 20 -44.50 15.46 -34.21
C GLY A 20 -45.57 14.76 -33.35
N LEU A 21 -45.16 14.13 -32.25
CA LEU A 21 -46.09 13.40 -31.36
C LEU A 21 -47.02 14.36 -30.61
N TYR A 22 -46.49 15.50 -30.17
CA TYR A 22 -47.29 16.51 -29.45
C TYR A 22 -48.34 17.16 -30.30
N LYS A 23 -48.05 17.48 -31.56
CA LYS A 23 -49.05 18.07 -32.50
C LYS A 23 -50.16 17.07 -32.86
N ARG A 24 -49.85 15.79 -33.08
CA ARG A 24 -50.87 14.75 -33.39
C ARG A 24 -51.73 14.39 -32.19
N HIS A 25 -51.18 14.36 -30.98
CA HIS A 25 -51.99 14.07 -29.80
C HIS A 25 -53.00 15.14 -29.46
N CYS A 26 -52.62 16.41 -29.66
CA CYS A 26 -53.56 17.53 -29.50
C CYS A 26 -54.68 17.55 -30.54
N TYR A 27 -54.44 17.03 -31.76
CA TYR A 27 -55.47 17.01 -32.81
C TYR A 27 -56.43 15.79 -32.63
N LEU A 28 -56.09 14.77 -31.91
CA LEU A 28 -56.94 13.60 -31.67
C LEU A 28 -57.92 13.74 -30.50
N VAL A 29 -57.68 14.72 -29.60
CA VAL A 29 -58.52 14.93 -28.41
C VAL A 29 -59.52 16.09 -28.56
N ALA A 30 -59.40 16.90 -29.61
CA ALA A 30 -60.26 18.09 -29.77
C ALA A 30 -61.15 17.92 -31.04
N GLY A 31 -62.36 17.45 -30.86
CA GLY A 31 -63.44 17.76 -31.80
C GLY A 31 -63.73 19.26 -31.72
N GLU A 32 -63.52 19.97 -32.81
CA GLU A 32 -63.68 21.42 -32.99
C GLU A 32 -62.55 22.31 -32.42
N PHE A 33 -61.51 22.48 -33.22
CA PHE A 33 -60.48 23.49 -32.99
C PHE A 33 -60.84 24.82 -33.60
N THR A 34 -61.15 25.83 -32.78
CA THR A 34 -61.27 27.23 -33.23
C THR A 34 -59.91 27.88 -33.34
N ALA A 35 -59.75 28.86 -34.23
CA ALA A 35 -58.49 29.60 -34.48
C ALA A 35 -57.84 30.23 -33.19
N GLY A 36 -58.64 30.38 -32.13
CA GLY A 36 -58.18 30.88 -30.84
C GLY A 36 -57.34 29.87 -30.05
N ASN A 37 -57.68 28.56 -30.13
CA ASN A 37 -56.98 27.51 -29.40
C ASN A 37 -55.63 27.15 -30.02
N ALA A 38 -55.44 27.34 -31.34
CA ALA A 38 -54.18 27.15 -32.03
C ALA A 38 -53.12 28.18 -31.57
N ARG A 39 -53.53 29.45 -31.35
CA ARG A 39 -52.61 30.49 -30.81
C ARG A 39 -52.20 30.23 -29.36
N LEU A 40 -53.11 29.66 -28.55
CA LEU A 40 -52.79 29.33 -27.16
C LEU A 40 -51.74 28.20 -27.06
N ILE A 41 -51.88 27.17 -27.89
CA ILE A 41 -50.93 26.06 -27.99
C ILE A 41 -49.58 26.52 -28.51
N ASP A 42 -49.53 27.40 -29.53
CA ASP A 42 -48.29 27.96 -30.04
C ASP A 42 -47.59 28.85 -28.98
N ASN A 43 -48.33 29.60 -28.17
CA ASN A 43 -47.76 30.38 -27.07
C ASN A 43 -47.24 29.48 -25.93
N VAL A 44 -47.89 28.40 -25.57
CA VAL A 44 -47.43 27.43 -24.58
C VAL A 44 -46.18 26.71 -25.07
N LEU A 45 -46.17 26.29 -26.35
CA LEU A 45 -44.98 25.66 -26.95
C LEU A 45 -43.79 26.60 -27.05
N ARG A 46 -44.01 27.90 -27.37
CA ARG A 46 -42.95 28.93 -27.34
C ARG A 46 -42.49 29.24 -25.93
N GLY A 47 -43.39 29.23 -24.93
CA GLY A 47 -43.05 29.38 -23.52
C GLY A 47 -42.17 28.22 -23.04
N ALA A 48 -42.53 26.96 -23.36
CA ALA A 48 -41.73 25.81 -23.01
C ALA A 48 -40.36 25.79 -23.67
N GLN A 49 -40.25 26.17 -24.94
CA GLN A 49 -38.99 26.29 -25.66
C GLN A 49 -38.08 27.44 -25.09
N ASN A 50 -38.69 28.53 -24.59
CA ASN A 50 -37.95 29.62 -23.94
C ASN A 50 -37.44 29.18 -22.55
N GLU A 51 -38.22 28.42 -21.78
CA GLU A 51 -37.75 27.92 -20.47
C GLU A 51 -36.65 26.83 -20.61
N GLU A 52 -36.69 26.00 -21.64
CA GLU A 52 -35.65 25.01 -21.94
C GLU A 52 -34.37 25.71 -22.45
N GLY A 53 -34.50 26.67 -23.34
CA GLY A 53 -33.40 27.52 -23.81
C GLY A 53 -32.71 28.27 -22.68
N ALA A 54 -33.48 28.81 -21.71
CA ALA A 54 -32.96 29.49 -20.53
C ALA A 54 -32.16 28.53 -19.64
N LYS A 55 -32.59 27.28 -19.45
CA LYS A 55 -31.85 26.28 -18.66
C LYS A 55 -30.54 25.86 -19.30
N ILE A 56 -30.48 25.77 -20.63
CA ILE A 56 -29.23 25.48 -21.35
C ILE A 56 -28.24 26.64 -21.22
N MET A 57 -28.74 27.87 -21.32
CA MET A 57 -27.92 29.07 -21.19
C MET A 57 -27.34 29.19 -19.79
N ASP A 58 -28.13 28.97 -18.76
CA ASP A 58 -27.71 28.91 -17.35
C ASP A 58 -26.62 27.86 -17.10
N MET A 59 -26.78 26.66 -17.69
CA MET A 59 -25.80 25.56 -17.55
C MET A 59 -24.49 25.84 -18.31
N LYS A 60 -24.55 26.47 -19.48
CA LYS A 60 -23.35 26.91 -20.20
C LYS A 60 -22.63 28.04 -19.48
N GLU A 61 -23.35 28.99 -18.91
CA GLU A 61 -22.81 30.04 -18.06
C GLU A 61 -22.15 29.48 -16.81
N SER A 62 -22.78 28.46 -16.16
CA SER A 62 -22.20 27.74 -15.03
C SER A 62 -20.91 27.01 -15.39
N LEU A 63 -20.83 26.37 -16.57
CA LEU A 63 -19.61 25.75 -17.08
C LEU A 63 -18.52 26.75 -17.42
N GLN A 64 -18.88 27.94 -17.96
CA GLN A 64 -17.92 29.01 -18.22
C GLN A 64 -17.37 29.62 -16.94
N SER A 65 -18.21 29.83 -15.93
CA SER A 65 -17.81 30.33 -14.62
C SER A 65 -16.87 29.32 -13.94
N LEU A 66 -17.24 28.03 -13.96
CA LEU A 66 -16.38 26.96 -13.43
C LEU A 66 -15.03 26.91 -14.18
N HIS A 67 -15.05 27.04 -15.51
CA HIS A 67 -13.81 27.06 -16.30
C HIS A 67 -12.86 28.14 -15.84
N LYS A 68 -13.36 29.38 -15.71
CA LYS A 68 -12.55 30.52 -15.29
C LYS A 68 -12.03 30.37 -13.86
N GLU A 69 -12.88 29.97 -12.93
CA GLU A 69 -12.49 29.76 -11.52
C GLU A 69 -11.47 28.60 -11.38
N ALA A 70 -11.69 27.50 -12.11
CA ALA A 70 -10.79 26.39 -12.13
C ALA A 70 -9.43 26.74 -12.75
N GLU A 71 -9.41 27.51 -13.83
CA GLU A 71 -8.17 27.96 -14.47
C GLU A 71 -7.37 28.89 -13.54
N GLU A 72 -8.01 29.87 -12.90
CA GLU A 72 -7.37 30.72 -11.89
C GLU A 72 -6.78 29.91 -10.74
N ARG A 73 -7.52 28.92 -10.25
CA ARG A 73 -7.10 28.04 -9.18
C ARG A 73 -5.91 27.15 -9.58
N LEU A 74 -5.91 26.58 -10.78
CA LEU A 74 -4.79 25.80 -11.29
C LEU A 74 -3.53 26.66 -11.46
N HIS A 75 -3.67 27.89 -11.93
CA HIS A 75 -2.55 28.82 -12.03
C HIS A 75 -1.97 29.26 -10.68
N ALA A 76 -2.80 29.34 -9.65
CA ALA A 76 -2.37 29.72 -8.29
C ALA A 76 -1.58 28.61 -7.56
N CYS A 77 -1.61 27.34 -8.04
CA CYS A 77 -0.87 26.24 -7.43
C CYS A 77 0.65 26.47 -7.49
N GLN A 78 1.32 26.29 -6.35
CA GLN A 78 2.76 26.49 -6.23
C GLN A 78 3.54 25.18 -6.06
N THR A 79 2.84 24.05 -5.81
CA THR A 79 3.45 22.73 -5.65
C THR A 79 2.73 21.69 -6.51
N PRO A 80 3.43 20.62 -6.95
CA PRO A 80 2.81 19.51 -7.69
C PRO A 80 1.67 18.86 -6.93
N GLU A 81 1.79 18.71 -5.61
CA GLU A 81 0.77 18.09 -4.75
C GLU A 81 -0.51 18.94 -4.70
N ALA A 82 -0.35 20.27 -4.58
CA ALA A 82 -1.49 21.21 -4.62
C ALA A 82 -2.21 21.18 -5.96
N LEU A 83 -1.46 21.05 -7.07
CA LEU A 83 -2.02 20.92 -8.42
C LEU A 83 -2.84 19.63 -8.57
N GLU A 84 -2.30 18.49 -8.11
CA GLU A 84 -3.02 17.21 -8.14
C GLU A 84 -4.30 17.23 -7.31
N GLN A 85 -4.24 17.84 -6.12
CA GLN A 85 -5.42 18.00 -5.27
C GLN A 85 -6.48 18.87 -5.94
N ALA A 86 -6.09 19.99 -6.52
CA ALA A 86 -7.00 20.87 -7.25
C ALA A 86 -7.65 20.14 -8.45
N LEU A 87 -6.88 19.33 -9.19
CA LEU A 87 -7.41 18.51 -10.29
C LEU A 87 -8.43 17.47 -9.82
N VAL A 88 -8.18 16.82 -8.71
CA VAL A 88 -9.14 15.87 -8.13
C VAL A 88 -10.45 16.56 -7.71
N GLU A 89 -10.36 17.76 -7.15
CA GLU A 89 -11.53 18.54 -6.73
C GLU A 89 -12.33 19.09 -7.93
N ILE A 90 -11.67 19.36 -9.06
CA ILE A 90 -12.33 19.89 -10.27
C ILE A 90 -12.83 18.77 -11.19
N LEU A 91 -11.95 17.84 -11.55
CA LEU A 91 -12.17 16.80 -12.58
C LEU A 91 -12.45 15.41 -12.02
N GLY A 92 -12.29 15.19 -10.70
CA GLY A 92 -12.47 13.90 -10.06
C GLY A 92 -13.92 13.36 -10.12
N ARG A 93 -14.12 12.12 -9.67
CA ARG A 93 -15.45 11.47 -9.67
C ARG A 93 -16.53 12.24 -8.88
N SER A 94 -16.14 12.97 -7.85
CA SER A 94 -16.97 13.87 -7.04
C SER A 94 -16.66 15.34 -7.29
N GLY A 95 -15.88 15.66 -8.32
CA GLY A 95 -15.44 17.03 -8.63
C GLY A 95 -16.53 17.93 -9.19
N SER A 96 -16.25 19.24 -9.18
CA SER A 96 -17.20 20.29 -9.56
C SER A 96 -17.73 20.11 -10.98
N LEU A 97 -16.89 19.74 -11.95
CA LEU A 97 -17.31 19.45 -13.33
C LEU A 97 -18.25 18.24 -13.40
N THR A 98 -17.93 17.18 -12.66
CA THR A 98 -18.77 15.97 -12.62
C THR A 98 -20.11 16.24 -11.94
N ALA A 99 -20.16 17.12 -10.95
CA ALA A 99 -21.42 17.54 -10.31
C ALA A 99 -22.35 18.26 -11.32
N ILE A 100 -21.82 19.17 -12.13
CA ILE A 100 -22.60 19.86 -13.20
C ILE A 100 -23.06 18.82 -14.24
N LEU A 101 -22.19 17.90 -14.67
CA LEU A 101 -22.55 16.86 -15.65
C LEU A 101 -23.67 15.92 -15.17
N ARG A 102 -23.75 15.63 -13.86
CA ARG A 102 -24.87 14.84 -13.30
C ARG A 102 -26.22 15.52 -13.46
N THR A 103 -26.27 16.85 -13.47
CA THR A 103 -27.53 17.59 -13.65
C THR A 103 -28.05 17.55 -15.11
N MET A 104 -27.17 17.21 -16.09
CA MET A 104 -27.54 17.06 -17.50
C MET A 104 -28.55 15.91 -17.74
N GLY A 105 -28.70 14.97 -16.81
CA GLY A 105 -29.65 13.87 -16.91
C GLY A 105 -31.13 14.33 -17.08
N LYS A 106 -31.43 15.60 -16.76
CA LYS A 106 -32.75 16.22 -16.84
C LYS A 106 -33.03 16.91 -18.17
N LEU A 107 -32.05 16.99 -19.10
CA LEU A 107 -32.18 17.65 -20.41
C LEU A 107 -32.64 16.70 -21.52
N ALA A 108 -33.23 17.25 -22.59
CA ALA A 108 -33.59 16.49 -23.79
C ALA A 108 -32.35 15.94 -24.53
N ALA A 109 -32.52 14.86 -25.33
CA ALA A 109 -31.39 14.13 -25.92
C ALA A 109 -30.50 14.99 -26.84
N GLU A 110 -31.09 15.88 -27.64
CA GLU A 110 -30.36 16.77 -28.56
C GLU A 110 -29.59 17.87 -27.81
N GLU A 111 -30.16 18.41 -26.76
CA GLU A 111 -29.59 19.44 -25.90
C GLU A 111 -28.43 18.87 -25.06
N ARG A 112 -28.57 17.64 -24.59
CA ARG A 112 -27.52 16.91 -23.84
C ARG A 112 -26.26 16.75 -24.66
N ALA A 113 -26.37 16.52 -25.98
CA ALA A 113 -25.22 16.44 -26.88
C ALA A 113 -24.47 17.77 -26.98
N SER A 114 -25.18 18.90 -27.08
CA SER A 114 -24.59 20.25 -27.17
C SER A 114 -23.86 20.65 -25.89
N VAL A 115 -24.48 20.45 -24.71
CA VAL A 115 -23.87 20.77 -23.41
C VAL A 115 -22.72 19.82 -23.10
N GLY A 116 -22.87 18.52 -23.46
CA GLY A 116 -21.81 17.52 -23.32
C GLY A 116 -20.56 17.82 -24.15
N ALA A 117 -20.74 18.28 -25.40
CA ALA A 117 -19.64 18.72 -26.23
C ALA A 117 -18.90 19.94 -25.63
N PHE A 118 -19.65 20.89 -25.09
CA PHE A 118 -19.07 22.08 -24.43
C PHE A 118 -18.34 21.68 -23.12
N ALA A 119 -18.91 20.81 -22.30
CA ALA A 119 -18.26 20.33 -21.09
C ALA A 119 -16.96 19.55 -21.39
N ASN A 120 -16.92 18.78 -22.49
CA ASN A 120 -15.71 18.13 -22.94
C ASN A 120 -14.63 19.13 -23.41
N GLN A 121 -15.04 20.23 -24.06
CA GLN A 121 -14.11 21.31 -24.41
C GLN A 121 -13.52 21.94 -23.15
N VAL A 122 -14.35 22.29 -22.15
CA VAL A 122 -13.90 22.83 -20.86
C VAL A 122 -12.94 21.85 -20.17
N LYS A 123 -13.28 20.56 -20.14
CA LYS A 123 -12.41 19.53 -19.59
C LYS A 123 -11.04 19.48 -20.27
N SER A 124 -11.03 19.42 -21.60
CA SER A 124 -9.78 19.37 -22.39
C SER A 124 -8.94 20.64 -22.22
N ALA A 125 -9.59 21.82 -22.13
CA ALA A 125 -8.90 23.07 -21.86
C ALA A 125 -8.23 23.06 -20.48
N LEU A 126 -8.94 22.63 -19.43
CA LEU A 126 -8.40 22.52 -18.07
C LEU A 126 -7.28 21.50 -17.97
N GLU A 127 -7.40 20.34 -18.65
CA GLU A 127 -6.32 19.34 -18.73
C GLU A 127 -5.06 19.92 -19.41
N THR A 128 -5.24 20.74 -20.43
CA THR A 128 -4.12 21.44 -21.12
C THR A 128 -3.44 22.45 -20.21
N VAL A 129 -4.22 23.25 -19.48
CA VAL A 129 -3.69 24.22 -18.50
C VAL A 129 -2.94 23.48 -17.39
N ALA A 130 -3.52 22.41 -16.86
CA ALA A 130 -2.90 21.60 -15.82
C ALA A 130 -1.59 20.96 -16.30
N ALA A 131 -1.54 20.44 -17.53
CA ALA A 131 -0.31 19.87 -18.10
C ALA A 131 0.80 20.93 -18.24
N LYS A 132 0.48 22.13 -18.69
CA LYS A 132 1.46 23.24 -18.74
C LYS A 132 1.95 23.60 -17.35
N LYS A 133 1.03 23.79 -16.39
CA LYS A 133 1.38 24.15 -15.01
C LYS A 133 2.23 23.06 -14.33
N ARG A 134 1.92 21.78 -14.58
CA ARG A 134 2.73 20.65 -14.10
C ARG A 134 4.16 20.73 -14.65
N ALA A 135 4.31 20.92 -15.95
CA ALA A 135 5.63 21.06 -16.58
C ALA A 135 6.44 22.25 -16.02
N GLU A 136 5.78 23.38 -15.72
CA GLU A 136 6.41 24.53 -15.06
C GLU A 136 6.88 24.20 -13.64
N LEU A 137 6.01 23.58 -12.83
CA LEU A 137 6.34 23.21 -11.45
C LEU A 137 7.45 22.16 -11.40
N ASP A 138 7.41 21.17 -12.29
CA ASP A 138 8.46 20.14 -12.42
C ASP A 138 9.81 20.77 -12.84
N ALA A 139 9.79 21.73 -13.77
CA ALA A 139 10.99 22.45 -14.19
C ALA A 139 11.58 23.28 -13.04
N VAL A 140 10.74 23.95 -12.24
CA VAL A 140 11.18 24.69 -11.05
C VAL A 140 11.73 23.74 -9.99
N ALA A 141 11.04 22.65 -9.70
CA ALA A 141 11.49 21.65 -8.74
C ALA A 141 12.83 21.02 -9.17
N LYS A 142 12.97 20.70 -10.45
CA LYS A 142 14.21 20.17 -11.03
C LYS A 142 15.37 21.17 -10.92
N ARG A 143 15.12 22.46 -11.19
CA ARG A 143 16.14 23.51 -11.06
C ARG A 143 16.59 23.66 -9.62
N LEU A 144 15.65 23.76 -8.66
CA LEU A 144 15.95 23.86 -7.24
C LEU A 144 16.72 22.63 -6.72
N ARG A 145 16.36 21.45 -7.24
CA ARG A 145 17.09 20.23 -6.94
C ARG A 145 18.52 20.31 -7.46
N PHE A 146 18.74 20.73 -8.71
CA PHE A 146 20.08 20.88 -9.28
C PHE A 146 20.93 21.91 -8.54
N GLU A 147 20.31 23.04 -8.13
CA GLU A 147 21.01 24.04 -7.32
C GLU A 147 21.43 23.48 -5.95
N LYS A 148 20.56 22.66 -5.33
CA LYS A 148 20.86 22.01 -4.03
C LYS A 148 21.86 20.87 -4.15
N GLU A 149 21.84 20.12 -5.26
CA GLU A 149 22.72 19.00 -5.54
C GLU A 149 23.99 19.40 -6.31
N ALA A 150 24.20 20.70 -6.53
CA ALA A 150 25.41 21.20 -7.20
C ALA A 150 26.65 20.83 -6.42
N VAL A 151 27.57 20.13 -7.07
CA VAL A 151 28.86 19.71 -6.51
C VAL A 151 29.95 20.54 -7.15
N ASP A 152 30.84 21.07 -6.36
CA ASP A 152 32.04 21.76 -6.86
C ASP A 152 32.99 20.75 -7.54
N VAL A 153 32.94 20.72 -8.86
CA VAL A 153 33.76 19.83 -9.69
C VAL A 153 35.24 20.29 -9.73
N THR A 154 35.57 21.49 -9.20
CA THR A 154 36.94 21.99 -9.12
C THR A 154 37.60 21.61 -7.82
N ALA A 155 36.84 21.10 -6.83
CA ALA A 155 37.41 20.58 -5.60
C ALA A 155 38.39 19.44 -5.92
N PRO A 156 39.61 19.46 -5.30
CA PRO A 156 40.58 18.42 -5.58
C PRO A 156 40.04 17.05 -5.17
N GLY A 157 40.02 16.12 -6.14
CA GLY A 157 39.63 14.74 -5.89
C GLY A 157 40.61 14.12 -4.88
N THR A 158 40.14 13.80 -3.71
CA THR A 158 40.91 12.99 -2.76
C THR A 158 40.90 11.56 -3.28
N LEU A 159 42.01 11.11 -3.82
CA LEU A 159 42.31 9.69 -4.00
C LEU A 159 42.57 9.05 -2.63
N ALA A 160 41.60 9.15 -1.72
CA ALA A 160 41.59 8.31 -0.56
C ALA A 160 41.46 6.87 -1.05
N GLN A 161 42.50 6.06 -0.85
CA GLN A 161 42.33 4.61 -1.03
C GLN A 161 41.10 4.20 -0.21
N PRO A 162 40.12 3.54 -0.81
CA PRO A 162 38.93 3.14 -0.07
C PRO A 162 39.39 2.18 1.03
N LEU A 163 39.37 2.64 2.26
CA LEU A 163 39.41 1.75 3.41
C LEU A 163 38.27 0.77 3.25
N GLY A 164 38.55 -0.52 3.45
CA GLY A 164 37.49 -1.55 3.40
C GLY A 164 36.37 -1.14 4.34
N ARG A 165 35.12 -1.24 3.86
CA ARG A 165 33.93 -0.93 4.63
C ARG A 165 33.11 -2.19 4.85
N LEU A 166 32.36 -2.22 5.93
CA LEU A 166 31.46 -3.32 6.20
C LEU A 166 30.23 -3.20 5.32
N HIS A 167 29.76 -4.33 4.84
CA HIS A 167 28.46 -4.44 4.14
C HIS A 167 27.33 -3.86 5.03
N PRO A 168 26.31 -3.18 4.49
CA PRO A 168 25.22 -2.58 5.29
C PRO A 168 24.50 -3.61 6.18
N MET A 169 24.28 -4.83 5.71
CA MET A 169 23.75 -5.91 6.53
C MET A 169 24.66 -6.26 7.70
N THR A 170 25.98 -6.32 7.47
CA THR A 170 26.94 -6.61 8.56
C THR A 170 26.96 -5.50 9.61
N GLN A 171 26.83 -4.24 9.18
CA GLN A 171 26.74 -3.10 10.10
C GLN A 171 25.46 -3.21 10.95
N THR A 172 24.30 -3.44 10.30
CA THR A 172 23.01 -3.59 10.98
C THR A 172 23.02 -4.79 11.93
N TYR A 173 23.53 -5.93 11.48
CA TYR A 173 23.65 -7.13 12.30
C TYR A 173 24.46 -6.86 13.58
N ARG A 174 25.63 -6.21 13.45
CA ARG A 174 26.50 -5.90 14.61
C ARG A 174 25.80 -4.97 15.59
N GLU A 175 25.13 -3.96 15.11
CA GLU A 175 24.39 -3.04 15.96
C GLU A 175 23.27 -3.72 16.74
N ILE A 176 22.42 -4.51 16.06
CA ILE A 176 21.35 -5.28 16.69
C ILE A 176 21.92 -6.25 17.73
N ARG A 177 22.96 -7.00 17.35
CA ARG A 177 23.66 -7.92 18.24
C ARG A 177 24.20 -7.20 19.49
N ASP A 178 24.90 -6.10 19.32
CA ASP A 178 25.56 -5.39 20.41
C ASP A 178 24.53 -4.79 21.38
N VAL A 179 23.40 -4.29 20.88
CA VAL A 179 22.26 -3.84 21.69
C VAL A 179 21.68 -5.00 22.50
N LEU A 180 21.39 -6.13 21.87
CA LEU A 180 20.78 -7.28 22.56
C LEU A 180 21.74 -7.94 23.55
N ILE A 181 23.05 -8.03 23.23
CA ILE A 181 24.07 -8.46 24.19
C ILE A 181 24.11 -7.52 25.40
N GLY A 182 24.05 -6.19 25.19
CA GLY A 182 23.94 -5.18 26.25
C GLY A 182 22.70 -5.35 27.11
N MET A 183 21.62 -5.94 26.58
CA MET A 183 20.39 -6.29 27.32
C MET A 183 20.48 -7.67 28.01
N GLY A 184 21.62 -8.35 27.99
CA GLY A 184 21.87 -9.61 28.67
C GLY A 184 21.57 -10.86 27.85
N PHE A 185 21.47 -10.76 26.53
CA PHE A 185 21.37 -11.92 25.67
C PHE A 185 22.75 -12.53 25.38
N SER A 186 22.83 -13.85 25.28
CA SER A 186 24.01 -14.62 24.88
C SER A 186 23.81 -15.19 23.48
N MET A 187 24.87 -15.24 22.69
CA MET A 187 24.82 -15.82 21.35
C MET A 187 24.62 -17.33 21.39
N PHE A 188 23.75 -17.84 20.54
CA PHE A 188 23.52 -19.26 20.35
C PHE A 188 23.35 -19.57 18.86
N ASP A 189 24.27 -20.36 18.31
CA ASP A 189 24.30 -20.71 16.90
C ASP A 189 23.68 -22.09 16.64
N GLY A 190 23.01 -22.24 15.51
CA GLY A 190 22.47 -23.52 15.03
C GLY A 190 22.79 -23.76 13.56
N PRO A 191 22.63 -25.02 13.09
CA PRO A 191 22.94 -25.40 11.71
C PRO A 191 21.93 -24.82 10.73
N GLU A 192 22.37 -24.52 9.50
CA GLU A 192 21.49 -24.09 8.39
C GLU A 192 20.71 -25.25 7.77
N ILE A 193 21.30 -26.46 7.78
CA ILE A 193 20.65 -27.71 7.39
C ILE A 193 20.09 -28.34 8.67
N GLU A 194 18.78 -28.46 8.74
CA GLU A 194 18.09 -28.79 9.97
C GLU A 194 17.17 -30.01 9.79
N LEU A 195 16.86 -30.66 10.90
CA LEU A 195 15.84 -31.70 10.92
C LEU A 195 14.45 -31.07 10.81
N ASP A 196 13.57 -31.68 10.02
CA ASP A 196 12.17 -31.29 9.90
C ASP A 196 11.46 -31.20 11.27
N ASP A 197 11.77 -32.13 12.18
CA ASP A 197 11.20 -32.09 13.52
C ASP A 197 11.59 -30.84 14.31
N ASN A 198 12.83 -30.39 14.24
CA ASN A 198 13.26 -29.16 14.90
C ASN A 198 12.71 -27.90 14.20
N ASN A 199 12.61 -27.94 12.86
CA ASN A 199 12.15 -26.78 12.10
C ASN A 199 10.63 -26.58 12.19
N PHE A 200 9.88 -27.65 12.48
CA PHE A 200 8.43 -27.63 12.45
C PHE A 200 7.77 -28.37 13.61
N THR A 201 7.94 -29.69 13.71
CA THR A 201 7.12 -30.54 14.60
C THR A 201 7.22 -30.11 16.06
N LEU A 202 8.43 -29.89 16.56
CA LEU A 202 8.68 -29.49 17.94
C LEU A 202 8.27 -28.04 18.22
N LEU A 203 8.21 -27.20 17.18
CA LEU A 203 7.68 -25.83 17.20
C LEU A 203 6.14 -25.77 17.04
N ASN A 204 5.43 -26.81 17.42
CA ASN A 204 3.96 -26.89 17.32
C ASN A 204 3.41 -26.83 15.88
N LEU A 205 4.18 -27.33 14.91
CA LEU A 205 3.80 -27.43 13.49
C LEU A 205 3.85 -28.91 13.05
N PRO A 206 2.87 -29.77 13.42
CA PRO A 206 2.83 -31.17 13.01
C PRO A 206 2.71 -31.29 11.47
N LYS A 207 2.96 -32.49 10.95
CA LYS A 207 3.10 -32.75 9.49
C LYS A 207 1.87 -32.36 8.67
N ASP A 208 0.69 -32.41 9.27
CA ASP A 208 -0.60 -32.07 8.67
C ASP A 208 -1.08 -30.65 8.97
N HIS A 209 -0.25 -29.82 9.58
CA HIS A 209 -0.63 -28.45 9.92
C HIS A 209 -0.60 -27.55 8.68
N PRO A 210 -1.69 -26.80 8.36
CA PRO A 210 -1.79 -25.98 7.15
C PRO A 210 -0.69 -24.90 7.03
N ALA A 211 -0.13 -24.43 8.15
CA ALA A 211 0.94 -23.44 8.14
C ALA A 211 2.27 -23.97 7.57
N ARG A 212 2.43 -25.30 7.40
CA ARG A 212 3.60 -25.87 6.69
C ARG A 212 3.54 -25.57 5.20
N ASP A 213 2.36 -25.65 4.59
CA ASP A 213 2.16 -25.37 3.17
C ASP A 213 2.35 -23.88 2.84
N MET A 214 2.22 -23.01 3.86
CA MET A 214 2.46 -21.56 3.73
C MET A 214 3.94 -21.18 3.78
N GLN A 215 4.81 -22.11 4.20
CA GLN A 215 6.26 -21.92 4.24
C GLN A 215 6.90 -22.71 3.11
N ASP A 216 7.07 -22.08 1.96
CA ASP A 216 7.79 -22.66 0.84
C ASP A 216 9.21 -23.06 1.28
N THR A 217 9.43 -24.38 1.44
CA THR A 217 10.59 -24.95 2.12
C THR A 217 11.46 -25.72 1.15
N PHE A 218 12.78 -25.52 1.21
CA PHE A 218 13.75 -26.37 0.52
C PHE A 218 14.00 -27.65 1.30
N TYR A 219 13.42 -28.75 0.84
CA TYR A 219 13.66 -30.08 1.37
C TYR A 219 14.88 -30.73 0.72
N ILE A 220 15.80 -31.26 1.54
CA ILE A 220 16.91 -32.11 1.08
C ILE A 220 16.41 -33.56 0.98
N ASN A 221 15.60 -33.99 1.94
CA ASN A 221 14.84 -35.23 1.95
C ASN A 221 13.63 -35.08 2.89
N GLU A 222 12.85 -36.15 3.09
CA GLU A 222 11.60 -36.10 3.89
C GLU A 222 11.77 -35.61 5.35
N ASN A 223 12.99 -35.65 5.89
CA ASN A 223 13.28 -35.34 7.30
C ASN A 223 14.33 -34.21 7.45
N VAL A 224 14.87 -33.69 6.36
CA VAL A 224 15.94 -32.68 6.40
C VAL A 224 15.61 -31.54 5.47
N VAL A 225 15.69 -30.34 6.00
CA VAL A 225 15.36 -29.08 5.32
C VAL A 225 16.51 -28.07 5.38
N LEU A 226 16.48 -27.08 4.51
CA LEU A 226 17.14 -25.82 4.80
C LEU A 226 16.19 -25.04 5.72
N ARG A 227 16.67 -24.57 6.88
CA ARG A 227 15.82 -23.91 7.88
C ARG A 227 15.12 -22.69 7.31
N THR A 228 13.82 -22.57 7.54
CA THR A 228 12.97 -21.46 7.04
C THR A 228 12.96 -20.23 7.97
N HIS A 229 13.42 -20.41 9.18
CA HIS A 229 13.59 -19.42 10.25
C HIS A 229 14.70 -19.90 11.22
N THR A 230 15.11 -19.06 12.14
CA THR A 230 16.13 -19.43 13.14
C THR A 230 15.53 -20.08 14.39
N SER A 231 14.21 -20.21 14.49
CA SER A 231 13.50 -20.84 15.61
C SER A 231 13.87 -22.30 15.92
N PRO A 232 14.42 -23.14 14.99
CA PRO A 232 15.00 -24.43 15.38
C PRO A 232 16.06 -24.34 16.48
N CYS A 233 16.70 -23.17 16.59
CA CYS A 233 17.65 -22.93 17.68
C CYS A 233 16.96 -22.86 19.05
N GLU A 234 15.67 -22.51 19.13
CA GLU A 234 14.88 -22.55 20.38
C GLU A 234 14.77 -24.00 20.88
N VAL A 235 14.38 -24.92 19.99
CA VAL A 235 14.32 -26.33 20.27
C VAL A 235 15.68 -26.89 20.70
N ARG A 236 16.75 -26.51 19.98
CA ARG A 236 18.11 -26.92 20.33
C ARG A 236 18.54 -26.37 21.68
N ALA A 237 18.22 -25.11 21.97
CA ALA A 237 18.52 -24.50 23.25
C ALA A 237 17.76 -25.21 24.39
N LEU A 238 16.46 -25.46 24.23
CA LEU A 238 15.65 -26.17 25.21
C LEU A 238 16.11 -27.60 25.43
N THR A 239 16.67 -28.26 24.43
CA THR A 239 17.16 -29.68 24.56
C THR A 239 18.60 -29.75 25.05
N THR A 240 19.40 -28.70 24.98
CA THR A 240 20.83 -28.72 25.35
C THR A 240 21.19 -27.89 26.57
N LEU A 241 20.40 -26.84 26.85
CA LEU A 241 20.65 -25.94 27.97
C LEU A 241 19.56 -26.13 29.04
N THR A 242 19.86 -25.65 30.25
CA THR A 242 18.89 -25.61 31.34
C THR A 242 18.45 -24.17 31.59
N PRO A 243 17.13 -23.87 31.55
CA PRO A 243 16.63 -22.54 31.89
C PRO A 243 16.95 -22.14 33.34
N PRO A 244 17.05 -20.81 33.68
CA PRO A 244 16.71 -19.71 32.81
C PRO A 244 17.84 -19.30 31.86
N PHE A 245 17.45 -18.78 30.66
CA PHE A 245 18.42 -18.22 29.71
C PHE A 245 17.78 -17.14 28.82
N ARG A 246 18.64 -16.31 28.22
CA ARG A 246 18.31 -15.33 27.20
C ARG A 246 19.27 -15.50 26.03
N LEU A 247 18.74 -15.89 24.89
CA LEU A 247 19.55 -16.26 23.73
C LEU A 247 19.23 -15.40 22.53
N LEU A 248 20.27 -15.09 21.77
CA LEU A 248 20.23 -14.42 20.50
C LEU A 248 20.69 -15.40 19.43
N MET A 249 19.82 -15.69 18.48
CA MET A 249 19.99 -16.74 17.48
C MET A 249 20.00 -16.13 16.07
N PRO A 250 21.17 -15.68 15.60
CA PRO A 250 21.30 -15.16 14.23
C PRO A 250 21.54 -16.27 13.23
N GLY A 251 21.20 -16.00 11.97
CA GLY A 251 21.62 -16.88 10.90
C GLY A 251 20.93 -16.65 9.58
N ARG A 252 21.43 -17.31 8.55
CA ARG A 252 20.78 -17.39 7.26
C ARG A 252 19.60 -18.32 7.33
N VAL A 253 18.55 -17.96 6.60
CA VAL A 253 17.33 -18.75 6.45
C VAL A 253 16.94 -18.81 4.98
N PHE A 254 16.14 -19.81 4.62
CA PHE A 254 15.92 -20.19 3.23
C PHE A 254 14.43 -20.42 2.98
N ARG A 255 13.89 -19.79 1.93
CA ARG A 255 12.49 -19.97 1.49
C ARG A 255 12.42 -20.04 -0.02
N VAL A 256 11.51 -20.83 -0.56
CA VAL A 256 11.29 -20.94 -2.01
C VAL A 256 10.47 -19.75 -2.48
N ASP A 257 11.03 -18.53 -2.33
CA ASP A 257 10.43 -17.30 -2.78
C ASP A 257 10.96 -16.90 -4.15
N GLU A 258 10.11 -16.31 -4.98
CA GLU A 258 10.58 -15.65 -6.21
C GLU A 258 11.35 -14.37 -5.85
N VAL A 259 12.44 -14.14 -6.58
CA VAL A 259 13.31 -12.97 -6.35
C VAL A 259 12.64 -11.71 -6.85
N ASP A 260 12.28 -10.82 -5.94
CA ASP A 260 11.75 -9.49 -6.26
C ASP A 260 12.46 -8.38 -5.43
N ALA A 261 11.91 -7.16 -5.42
CA ALA A 261 12.48 -6.04 -4.66
C ALA A 261 12.37 -6.20 -3.12
N SER A 262 11.57 -7.15 -2.64
CA SER A 262 11.24 -7.36 -1.23
C SER A 262 11.51 -8.79 -0.74
N HIS A 263 11.69 -9.74 -1.63
CA HIS A 263 11.91 -11.16 -1.33
C HIS A 263 13.20 -11.68 -1.93
N SER A 264 13.90 -12.51 -1.16
CA SER A 264 15.07 -13.26 -1.56
C SER A 264 14.96 -14.69 -1.04
N PRO A 265 15.32 -15.73 -1.81
CA PRO A 265 15.30 -17.13 -1.34
C PRO A 265 16.29 -17.37 -0.20
N VAL A 266 17.25 -16.50 0.00
CA VAL A 266 18.19 -16.49 1.12
C VAL A 266 18.15 -15.11 1.76
N PHE A 267 17.91 -15.06 3.06
CA PHE A 267 17.96 -13.82 3.83
C PHE A 267 18.47 -14.09 5.25
N HIS A 268 18.68 -13.03 6.03
CA HIS A 268 19.25 -13.14 7.37
C HIS A 268 18.22 -12.79 8.43
N GLN A 269 18.17 -13.61 9.46
CA GLN A 269 17.26 -13.44 10.57
C GLN A 269 18.03 -13.42 11.88
N ILE A 270 17.52 -12.68 12.85
CA ILE A 270 17.94 -12.72 14.24
C ILE A 270 16.69 -12.98 15.06
N GLU A 271 16.73 -14.04 15.88
CA GLU A 271 15.69 -14.30 16.87
C GLU A 271 16.23 -14.16 18.27
N GLY A 272 15.42 -13.55 19.14
CA GLY A 272 15.67 -13.50 20.57
C GLY A 272 14.72 -14.43 21.29
N PHE A 273 15.26 -15.28 22.17
CA PHE A 273 14.52 -16.27 22.93
C PHE A 273 14.88 -16.16 24.42
N VAL A 274 13.86 -16.00 25.24
CA VAL A 274 14.02 -15.90 26.69
C VAL A 274 13.17 -17.00 27.34
N VAL A 275 13.75 -17.78 28.20
CA VAL A 275 13.02 -18.77 29.01
C VAL A 275 13.30 -18.52 30.49
N ASP A 276 12.23 -18.27 31.24
CA ASP A 276 12.28 -18.07 32.69
C ASP A 276 10.92 -18.41 33.30
N LYS A 277 10.76 -18.27 34.61
CA LYS A 277 9.51 -18.49 35.32
C LYS A 277 8.61 -17.28 35.27
N GLY A 278 7.33 -17.47 34.93
CA GLY A 278 6.29 -16.46 35.05
C GLY A 278 6.45 -15.26 34.11
N LEU A 279 7.11 -15.45 32.96
CA LEU A 279 7.21 -14.41 31.94
C LEU A 279 5.84 -14.12 31.32
N THR A 280 5.63 -12.85 30.97
CA THR A 280 4.36 -12.34 30.42
C THR A 280 4.57 -11.57 29.13
N LEU A 281 3.49 -11.33 28.39
CA LEU A 281 3.50 -10.45 27.21
C LEU A 281 3.95 -9.01 27.59
N GLY A 282 3.72 -8.58 28.83
CA GLY A 282 4.20 -7.29 29.35
C GLY A 282 5.73 -7.23 29.41
N ASP A 283 6.37 -8.31 29.84
CA ASP A 283 7.85 -8.42 29.87
C ASP A 283 8.42 -8.39 28.45
N LEU A 284 7.79 -9.12 27.51
CA LEU A 284 8.14 -9.09 26.10
C LEU A 284 8.06 -7.65 25.55
N LYS A 285 6.95 -6.96 25.82
CA LYS A 285 6.78 -5.57 25.38
C LYS A 285 7.89 -4.67 25.96
N GLY A 286 8.22 -4.82 27.22
CA GLY A 286 9.31 -4.05 27.85
C GLY A 286 10.68 -4.28 27.18
N ILE A 287 11.01 -5.54 26.87
CA ILE A 287 12.23 -5.90 26.13
C ILE A 287 12.25 -5.24 24.75
N LEU A 288 11.13 -5.35 24.02
CA LEU A 288 11.04 -4.84 22.66
C LEU A 288 11.03 -3.30 22.61
N ASP A 289 10.39 -2.62 23.55
CA ASP A 289 10.43 -1.16 23.65
C ASP A 289 11.86 -0.67 23.91
N ALA A 290 12.59 -1.30 24.83
CA ALA A 290 14.00 -0.97 25.11
C ALA A 290 14.88 -1.21 23.86
N PHE A 291 14.70 -2.33 23.16
CA PHE A 291 15.39 -2.64 21.92
C PHE A 291 15.14 -1.57 20.84
N VAL A 292 13.86 -1.23 20.60
CA VAL A 292 13.47 -0.24 19.58
C VAL A 292 14.07 1.13 19.89
N HIS A 293 14.00 1.58 21.13
CA HIS A 293 14.58 2.87 21.51
C HIS A 293 16.10 2.89 21.36
N ALA A 294 16.79 1.78 21.65
CA ALA A 294 18.23 1.68 21.47
C ALA A 294 18.65 1.71 19.97
N VAL A 295 17.86 1.13 19.07
CA VAL A 295 18.18 1.04 17.63
C VAL A 295 17.68 2.25 16.84
N PHE A 296 16.47 2.73 17.13
CA PHE A 296 15.78 3.78 16.35
C PHE A 296 15.69 5.13 17.07
N GLY A 297 16.08 5.18 18.33
CA GLY A 297 16.07 6.39 19.16
C GLY A 297 14.79 6.59 19.98
N GLU A 298 14.88 7.43 21.00
CA GLU A 298 13.87 7.68 22.06
C GLU A 298 12.51 8.18 21.53
N ASN A 299 12.48 8.82 20.36
CA ASN A 299 11.27 9.44 19.82
C ASN A 299 10.38 8.48 19.04
N VAL A 300 10.83 7.24 18.81
CA VAL A 300 10.08 6.24 18.05
C VAL A 300 9.03 5.60 18.95
N LYS A 301 7.77 5.57 18.48
CA LYS A 301 6.67 4.91 19.16
C LYS A 301 6.56 3.48 18.69
N THR A 302 6.21 2.58 19.60
CA THR A 302 5.95 1.17 19.33
C THR A 302 4.47 0.86 19.41
N ARG A 303 4.05 -0.18 18.68
CA ARG A 303 2.69 -0.72 18.71
C ARG A 303 2.75 -2.23 18.50
N LEU A 304 2.16 -3.00 19.39
CA LEU A 304 1.88 -4.42 19.18
C LEU A 304 0.55 -4.57 18.45
N ARG A 305 0.56 -5.35 17.39
CA ARG A 305 -0.61 -5.74 16.61
C ARG A 305 -0.84 -7.24 16.75
N PRO A 306 -2.03 -7.72 17.15
CA PRO A 306 -2.30 -9.16 17.22
C PRO A 306 -1.98 -9.85 15.90
N SER A 307 -1.31 -11.01 15.96
CA SER A 307 -0.97 -11.85 14.84
C SER A 307 -1.11 -13.33 15.23
N TYR A 308 -0.79 -14.24 14.33
CA TYR A 308 -0.81 -15.66 14.59
C TYR A 308 0.49 -16.30 14.12
N PHE A 309 1.16 -16.97 15.05
CA PHE A 309 2.28 -17.88 14.76
C PHE A 309 2.05 -19.16 15.54
N PRO A 310 2.23 -20.36 14.91
CA PRO A 310 1.94 -21.63 15.58
C PRO A 310 2.76 -21.89 16.85
N PHE A 311 3.98 -21.35 16.90
CA PHE A 311 4.95 -21.51 17.99
C PHE A 311 4.83 -20.45 19.08
N THR A 312 3.91 -19.48 18.96
CA THR A 312 3.64 -18.49 20.02
C THR A 312 2.16 -18.30 20.28
N GLU A 313 1.77 -18.06 21.55
CA GLU A 313 0.41 -17.77 21.96
C GLU A 313 0.42 -17.02 23.32
N PRO A 314 0.03 -15.74 23.37
CA PRO A 314 -0.40 -14.88 22.27
C PRO A 314 0.74 -14.47 21.33
N SER A 315 0.40 -14.25 20.05
CA SER A 315 1.31 -13.77 19.03
C SER A 315 1.01 -12.32 18.68
N ALA A 316 2.03 -11.56 18.32
CA ALA A 316 1.92 -10.19 17.88
C ALA A 316 3.00 -9.84 16.86
N GLU A 317 2.74 -8.80 16.10
CA GLU A 317 3.74 -8.11 15.28
C GLU A 317 4.03 -6.76 15.91
N LEU A 318 5.31 -6.38 15.95
CA LEU A 318 5.73 -5.07 16.44
C LEU A 318 5.88 -4.09 15.28
N ASP A 319 5.10 -3.03 15.34
CA ASP A 319 5.23 -1.89 14.44
C ASP A 319 5.95 -0.73 15.16
N VAL A 320 6.76 0.00 14.41
CA VAL A 320 7.35 1.27 14.84
C VAL A 320 6.78 2.44 14.07
N SER A 321 6.70 3.61 14.69
CA SER A 321 6.32 4.83 13.98
C SER A 321 7.34 5.14 12.88
N CYS A 322 6.85 5.44 11.68
CA CYS A 322 7.70 5.70 10.52
C CYS A 322 8.61 6.91 10.79
N SER A 323 9.93 6.70 10.83
CA SER A 323 10.94 7.73 11.07
C SER A 323 10.97 8.80 9.97
N ILE A 324 10.61 8.45 8.74
CA ILE A 324 10.65 9.35 7.59
C ILE A 324 9.54 10.40 7.66
N CYS A 325 8.32 10.02 8.05
CA CYS A 325 7.17 10.94 8.10
C CYS A 325 6.72 11.29 9.52
N GLY A 326 7.43 10.80 10.55
CA GLY A 326 7.05 11.03 11.96
C GLY A 326 5.65 10.49 12.30
N GLY A 327 5.22 9.41 11.64
CA GLY A 327 3.89 8.80 11.87
C GLY A 327 2.74 9.43 11.08
N LYS A 328 2.99 10.43 10.21
CA LYS A 328 1.93 11.14 9.45
C LYS A 328 1.40 10.35 8.23
N GLY A 329 2.14 9.35 7.79
CA GLY A 329 1.86 8.61 6.56
C GLY A 329 2.68 9.12 5.38
N CYS A 330 3.37 8.22 4.67
CA CYS A 330 4.14 8.51 3.47
C CYS A 330 4.21 7.27 2.56
N ARG A 331 4.86 7.39 1.41
CA ARG A 331 5.02 6.29 0.46
C ARG A 331 5.70 5.06 1.09
N VAL A 332 6.70 5.25 1.95
CA VAL A 332 7.45 4.17 2.58
C VAL A 332 6.58 3.35 3.54
N CYS A 333 5.80 4.02 4.39
CA CYS A 333 4.84 3.35 5.27
C CYS A 333 3.47 3.09 4.62
N LYS A 334 3.36 3.27 3.29
CA LYS A 334 2.11 3.07 2.51
C LYS A 334 0.91 3.86 3.08
N GLY A 335 1.17 5.07 3.60
CA GLY A 335 0.15 5.94 4.17
C GLY A 335 -0.26 5.62 5.61
N THR A 336 0.21 4.53 6.21
CA THR A 336 -0.23 4.08 7.54
C THR A 336 0.40 4.85 8.70
N GLY A 337 1.58 5.44 8.50
CA GLY A 337 2.42 6.03 9.55
C GLY A 337 3.21 5.01 10.38
N TRP A 338 3.05 3.69 10.12
CA TRP A 338 3.67 2.60 10.86
C TRP A 338 4.44 1.67 9.95
N ILE A 339 5.50 1.07 10.46
CA ILE A 339 6.33 0.09 9.76
C ILE A 339 6.48 -1.13 10.68
N GLU A 340 6.07 -2.28 10.21
CA GLU A 340 6.30 -3.56 10.86
C GLU A 340 7.79 -3.92 10.80
N ILE A 341 8.37 -4.31 11.92
CA ILE A 341 9.80 -4.65 12.03
C ILE A 341 10.07 -6.07 12.47
N LEU A 342 9.19 -6.69 13.25
CA LEU A 342 9.39 -8.06 13.76
C LEU A 342 8.07 -8.73 14.19
N GLY A 343 8.08 -10.06 14.17
CA GLY A 343 7.09 -10.90 14.83
C GLY A 343 7.55 -11.27 16.24
N CYS A 344 6.60 -11.46 17.16
CA CYS A 344 6.92 -11.80 18.54
C CYS A 344 5.74 -12.51 19.24
N GLY A 345 6.00 -13.13 20.38
CA GLY A 345 4.94 -13.73 21.20
C GLY A 345 5.46 -14.38 22.46
N VAL A 346 4.52 -14.87 23.24
CA VAL A 346 4.81 -15.82 24.32
C VAL A 346 4.91 -17.20 23.69
N THR A 347 5.98 -17.93 23.98
CA THR A 347 6.20 -19.25 23.42
C THR A 347 5.04 -20.19 23.73
N ASN A 348 4.60 -20.94 22.72
CA ASN A 348 3.47 -21.86 22.89
C ASN A 348 3.82 -22.94 23.94
N PRO A 349 2.94 -23.23 24.90
CA PRO A 349 3.17 -24.23 25.92
C PRO A 349 3.52 -25.62 25.36
N HIS A 350 3.02 -25.96 24.16
CA HIS A 350 3.33 -27.22 23.50
C HIS A 350 4.82 -27.32 23.10
N GLU A 351 5.44 -26.23 22.67
CA GLU A 351 6.88 -26.22 22.35
C GLU A 351 7.71 -26.53 23.60
N ILE A 352 7.41 -25.83 24.70
CA ILE A 352 8.08 -26.07 26.00
C ILE A 352 7.92 -27.53 26.44
N ALA A 353 6.69 -28.09 26.31
CA ALA A 353 6.40 -29.49 26.66
C ALA A 353 7.08 -30.49 25.71
N ASN A 354 7.09 -30.23 24.41
CA ASN A 354 7.75 -31.07 23.39
C ASN A 354 9.26 -31.20 23.65
N CYS A 355 9.87 -30.15 24.24
CA CYS A 355 11.28 -30.15 24.62
C CYS A 355 11.56 -30.69 26.03
N GLY A 356 10.54 -31.24 26.72
CA GLY A 356 10.71 -31.94 28.00
C GLY A 356 10.59 -31.08 29.26
N TYR A 357 10.13 -29.85 29.16
CA TYR A 357 9.91 -28.94 30.30
C TYR A 357 8.43 -28.82 30.66
N ASP A 358 8.15 -28.56 31.93
CA ASP A 358 6.79 -28.31 32.42
C ASP A 358 6.37 -26.85 32.07
N PRO A 359 5.39 -26.64 31.18
CA PRO A 359 4.93 -25.28 30.77
C PRO A 359 4.19 -24.54 31.88
N LYS A 360 3.84 -25.20 32.98
CA LYS A 360 3.31 -24.54 34.19
C LYS A 360 4.41 -23.86 35.02
N VAL A 361 5.66 -24.27 34.82
CA VAL A 361 6.83 -23.76 35.55
C VAL A 361 7.61 -22.78 34.68
N TRP A 362 7.81 -23.13 33.40
CA TRP A 362 8.64 -22.39 32.46
C TRP A 362 7.81 -21.72 31.40
N THR A 363 8.09 -20.45 31.16
CA THR A 363 7.46 -19.65 30.13
C THR A 363 8.55 -19.12 29.20
N GLY A 364 8.29 -19.12 27.89
CA GLY A 364 9.18 -18.56 26.87
C GLY A 364 8.65 -17.25 26.32
N LEU A 365 9.55 -16.38 25.89
CA LEU A 365 9.27 -15.21 25.06
C LEU A 365 10.14 -15.29 23.82
N ALA A 366 9.54 -15.14 22.64
CA ALA A 366 10.22 -15.21 21.37
C ALA A 366 9.95 -13.96 20.53
N PHE A 367 10.94 -13.50 19.79
CA PHE A 367 10.80 -12.46 18.77
C PHE A 367 11.81 -12.67 17.65
N GLY A 368 11.41 -12.41 16.41
CA GLY A 368 12.26 -12.62 15.23
C GLY A 368 12.17 -11.47 14.25
N LEU A 369 13.33 -10.99 13.78
CA LEU A 369 13.45 -9.90 12.82
C LEU A 369 14.37 -10.26 11.65
N GLY A 370 14.04 -9.75 10.45
CA GLY A 370 14.88 -9.86 9.26
C GLY A 370 15.96 -8.79 9.27
N VAL A 371 17.23 -9.18 9.22
CA VAL A 371 18.38 -8.23 9.22
C VAL A 371 18.37 -7.39 7.95
N ASP A 372 18.06 -8.01 6.82
CA ASP A 372 17.94 -7.36 5.51
C ASP A 372 16.88 -6.25 5.54
N ARG A 373 15.69 -6.54 6.11
CA ARG A 373 14.63 -5.56 6.27
C ARG A 373 15.05 -4.39 7.16
N MET A 374 15.79 -4.69 8.23
CA MET A 374 16.32 -3.65 9.13
C MET A 374 17.37 -2.80 8.42
N ALA A 375 18.28 -3.41 7.63
CA ALA A 375 19.26 -2.70 6.83
C ALA A 375 18.59 -1.82 5.78
N ASN A 376 17.59 -2.35 5.07
CA ASN A 376 16.79 -1.61 4.10
C ASN A 376 16.14 -0.36 4.72
N LEU A 377 15.54 -0.49 5.90
CA LEU A 377 14.91 0.62 6.61
C LEU A 377 15.95 1.65 7.09
N LYS A 378 17.08 1.19 7.62
CA LYS A 378 18.12 2.03 8.19
C LYS A 378 18.85 2.86 7.12
N PHE A 379 19.22 2.23 6.03
CA PHE A 379 20.02 2.84 4.96
C PHE A 379 19.17 3.35 3.78
N GLY A 380 17.83 3.21 3.83
CA GLY A 380 16.95 3.65 2.75
C GLY A 380 17.09 2.84 1.46
N ILE A 381 17.51 1.57 1.59
CA ILE A 381 17.61 0.63 0.46
C ILE A 381 16.19 0.19 0.09
N ASN A 382 15.82 0.34 -1.16
CA ASN A 382 14.45 0.10 -1.63
C ASN A 382 14.30 -1.21 -2.44
N ASP A 383 15.38 -1.95 -2.58
CA ASP A 383 15.43 -3.21 -3.33
C ASP A 383 16.45 -4.16 -2.67
N ILE A 384 15.96 -5.27 -2.11
CA ILE A 384 16.79 -6.25 -1.39
C ILE A 384 17.87 -6.89 -2.28
N ARG A 385 17.65 -6.98 -3.60
CA ARG A 385 18.60 -7.56 -4.55
C ARG A 385 19.94 -6.84 -4.53
N LEU A 386 19.94 -5.52 -4.27
CA LEU A 386 21.16 -4.72 -4.19
C LEU A 386 22.13 -5.20 -3.08
N GLU A 387 21.58 -5.81 -2.02
CA GLU A 387 22.39 -6.36 -0.92
C GLU A 387 23.10 -7.66 -1.32
N TYR A 388 22.63 -8.36 -2.36
CA TYR A 388 23.15 -9.65 -2.80
C TYR A 388 23.90 -9.61 -4.14
N GLU A 389 23.74 -8.54 -4.94
CA GLU A 389 24.40 -8.41 -6.24
C GLU A 389 25.90 -8.10 -6.15
N ASN A 390 26.41 -7.73 -4.98
CA ASN A 390 27.83 -7.40 -4.73
C ASN A 390 28.37 -6.28 -5.65
N ASP A 391 27.53 -5.30 -6.02
CA ASP A 391 27.93 -4.17 -6.83
C ASP A 391 28.80 -3.20 -6.02
N ALA A 392 30.03 -3.01 -6.43
CA ALA A 392 30.98 -2.13 -5.75
C ALA A 392 30.49 -0.66 -5.68
N ARG A 393 29.65 -0.20 -6.64
CA ARG A 393 29.09 1.16 -6.63
C ARG A 393 28.04 1.30 -5.54
N PHE A 394 27.27 0.24 -5.28
CA PHE A 394 26.34 0.19 -4.16
C PHE A 394 27.09 0.12 -2.83
N LEU A 395 28.03 -0.80 -2.69
CA LEU A 395 28.76 -1.03 -1.43
C LEU A 395 29.62 0.18 -1.01
N ARG A 396 30.06 1.03 -1.93
CA ARG A 396 30.83 2.24 -1.62
C ARG A 396 30.02 3.36 -0.98
N GLN A 397 28.70 3.24 -0.93
CA GLN A 397 27.81 4.24 -0.35
C GLN A 397 27.73 4.16 1.19
N PHE A 398 28.20 3.04 1.76
CA PHE A 398 28.07 2.72 3.20
C PHE A 398 29.42 2.68 3.97
#